data_6237a15143ec7616dc843d9d58ed0951
#
_entry.id   6237a15143ec7616dc843d9d58ed0951
#
_cell.length_a   1.000
_cell.length_b   1.000
_cell.length_c   1.000
_cell.angle_alpha   90.00
_cell.angle_beta   90.00
_cell.angle_gamma   90.00
#
_symmetry.space_group_name_H-M   'P 1'
#
loop_
_entity.id
_entity.type
_entity.pdbx_description
1 polymer ?
#
loop_
_entity_poly.entity_id
_entity_poly.type
_entity_poly.pdbx_seq_one_letter_code
_entity_poly.pdbx_strand_id
1 'polypeptide(L)'
;LIKLIWMSCLLCLLSGWAQAKVSSTDDQNVSLVKSKDGTVRHRTVKLKRSIKRVSVPSRPPRPSYGQLAGLHHLSDDLSLKSSVAYVIDQDTHEVLLSKNDQAVLPIASITKLMTGLIVSENKLDLSQPITITDDDVDMEKGSSSRLRVGTTLTRGELLHLALMASENRAAHALGRTFPEGGLATFVQKMNEKALQLGMKDTSYYEPTGLSSKNQSSAKDLATLVGHAYQDSLLREYSTSASHSVEVGSRVMSFHTTNRLVKNPNWEIGLQKTGYISEAGQCLVMQAKIAGRHLIMVFLDSAGKLSRIADAERVRHWVEAQQKFVVPQS
;
A
#
# COMPACT_ATOMS: atom_id res chain seq x y z
N LEU A 1 19.39 -14.88 -62.13
CA LEU A 1 20.14 -13.98 -63.02
C LEU A 1 20.25 -12.61 -62.42
N ILE A 2 21.55 -12.18 -62.26
CA ILE A 2 22.12 -10.82 -62.27
C ILE A 2 21.81 -9.99 -61.01
N LYS A 3 22.75 -9.92 -60.09
CA LYS A 3 23.98 -9.10 -59.85
C LYS A 3 23.71 -7.61 -59.64
N LEU A 4 24.13 -7.20 -58.40
CA LEU A 4 25.14 -6.15 -58.08
C LEU A 4 24.70 -4.70 -58.39
N ILE A 5 24.90 -3.74 -57.46
CA ILE A 5 26.15 -3.01 -57.14
C ILE A 5 25.78 -1.87 -56.14
N TRP A 6 26.50 -1.76 -55.03
CA TRP A 6 27.20 -0.63 -54.40
C TRP A 6 26.49 0.75 -54.37
N MET A 7 26.45 1.48 -53.25
CA MET A 7 27.60 2.20 -52.65
C MET A 7 27.16 2.99 -51.37
N SER A 8 27.94 2.85 -50.38
CA SER A 8 28.33 3.75 -49.32
C SER A 8 27.66 5.14 -49.24
N CYS A 9 27.14 5.49 -48.04
CA CYS A 9 27.43 6.79 -47.46
C CYS A 9 27.45 6.69 -45.91
N LEU A 10 28.66 6.80 -45.45
CA LEU A 10 29.09 6.94 -44.07
C LEU A 10 28.75 8.36 -43.59
N LEU A 11 27.86 8.54 -42.62
CA LEU A 11 27.81 9.77 -41.87
C LEU A 11 27.78 9.44 -40.38
N CYS A 12 28.95 9.55 -39.78
CA CYS A 12 29.15 9.63 -38.33
C CYS A 12 28.43 10.86 -37.79
N LEU A 13 27.48 10.66 -36.89
CA LEU A 13 27.11 11.69 -35.94
C LEU A 13 27.50 11.19 -34.55
N LEU A 14 28.64 11.68 -34.12
CA LEU A 14 29.15 11.61 -32.74
C LEU A 14 28.22 12.42 -31.84
N SER A 15 27.35 11.76 -31.12
CA SER A 15 26.72 12.35 -29.94
C SER A 15 27.64 12.11 -28.76
N GLY A 16 28.39 13.17 -28.41
CA GLY A 16 29.27 13.19 -27.26
C GLY A 16 28.50 13.04 -25.96
N TRP A 17 28.77 11.97 -25.27
CA TRP A 17 28.44 11.84 -23.86
C TRP A 17 29.46 12.63 -23.08
N ALA A 18 29.09 13.80 -22.58
CA ALA A 18 29.88 14.53 -21.61
C ALA A 18 29.79 13.81 -20.27
N GLN A 19 30.77 12.95 -19.98
CA GLN A 19 31.06 12.49 -18.63
C GLN A 19 31.67 13.66 -17.86
N ALA A 20 30.89 14.26 -16.96
CA ALA A 20 31.41 15.17 -15.98
C ALA A 20 32.29 14.38 -14.99
N LYS A 21 33.61 14.44 -15.18
CA LYS A 21 34.58 14.07 -14.17
C LYS A 21 34.45 15.02 -12.99
N VAL A 22 33.93 14.52 -11.86
CA VAL A 22 34.06 15.20 -10.57
C VAL A 22 35.49 15.02 -10.12
N SER A 23 36.30 16.07 -10.32
CA SER A 23 37.64 16.18 -9.75
C SER A 23 37.48 16.60 -8.28
N SER A 24 37.76 15.71 -7.37
CA SER A 24 37.94 16.02 -5.95
C SER A 24 39.31 16.68 -5.77
N THR A 25 39.36 18.00 -5.76
CA THR A 25 40.49 18.74 -5.19
C THR A 25 40.05 19.18 -3.80
N ASP A 26 40.64 18.53 -2.80
CA ASP A 26 40.65 18.99 -1.42
C ASP A 26 41.52 20.25 -1.33
N ASP A 27 40.92 21.41 -1.50
CA ASP A 27 41.51 22.68 -1.12
C ASP A 27 41.33 22.89 0.39
N GLN A 28 42.26 22.40 1.15
CA GLN A 28 42.41 22.79 2.56
C GLN A 28 43.04 24.18 2.62
N ASN A 29 42.22 25.21 2.80
CA ASN A 29 42.71 26.52 3.16
C ASN A 29 43.20 26.50 4.62
N VAL A 30 44.50 26.31 4.80
CA VAL A 30 45.22 26.45 6.09
C VAL A 30 45.67 27.90 6.24
N SER A 31 45.04 28.66 7.10
CA SER A 31 45.53 29.99 7.47
C SER A 31 46.48 29.90 8.67
N LEU A 32 47.73 30.39 8.50
CA LEU A 32 48.73 30.50 9.55
C LEU A 32 48.47 31.77 10.37
N VAL A 33 48.16 31.62 11.65
CA VAL A 33 48.07 32.74 12.59
C VAL A 33 49.27 32.65 13.53
N LYS A 34 50.17 33.70 13.48
CA LYS A 34 51.29 33.82 14.42
C LYS A 34 50.78 34.39 15.75
N SER A 35 51.05 33.65 16.82
CA SER A 35 50.83 34.10 18.20
C SER A 35 52.03 34.91 18.68
N LYS A 36 51.83 35.83 19.66
CA LYS A 36 52.85 36.73 20.21
C LYS A 36 53.97 35.99 20.96
N ASP A 37 53.86 34.70 21.21
CA ASP A 37 54.81 33.88 21.93
C ASP A 37 55.60 32.89 21.03
N GLY A 38 55.54 33.06 19.71
CA GLY A 38 56.40 32.32 18.76
C GLY A 38 55.95 30.91 18.47
N THR A 39 54.87 30.39 19.05
CA THR A 39 54.36 29.03 18.78
C THR A 39 53.31 29.03 17.64
N VAL A 40 53.55 28.18 16.64
CA VAL A 40 52.60 27.98 15.50
C VAL A 40 51.58 26.93 15.88
N ARG A 41 50.33 27.32 16.07
CA ARG A 41 49.19 26.38 16.25
C ARG A 41 48.38 26.28 14.97
N HIS A 42 48.21 25.06 14.49
CA HIS A 42 47.32 24.78 13.37
C HIS A 42 45.86 24.86 13.85
N ARG A 43 45.10 25.82 13.32
CA ARG A 43 43.64 25.93 13.55
C ARG A 43 42.92 25.45 12.30
N THR A 44 42.37 24.25 12.32
CA THR A 44 41.46 23.77 11.27
C THR A 44 40.12 24.45 11.40
N VAL A 45 39.81 25.35 10.50
CA VAL A 45 38.45 25.95 10.40
C VAL A 45 37.58 25.02 9.55
N LYS A 46 36.69 24.28 10.20
CA LYS A 46 35.66 23.53 9.45
C LYS A 46 34.64 24.52 8.89
N LEU A 47 34.79 24.87 7.62
CA LEU A 47 33.75 25.58 6.91
C LEU A 47 32.51 24.66 6.77
N LYS A 48 31.44 24.96 7.49
CA LYS A 48 30.13 24.39 7.24
C LYS A 48 29.62 24.89 5.90
N ARG A 49 29.89 24.14 4.81
CA ARG A 49 29.28 24.38 3.52
C ARG A 49 27.79 24.08 3.62
N SER A 50 26.96 25.09 3.77
CA SER A 50 25.52 24.98 3.64
C SER A 50 25.20 24.74 2.16
N ILE A 51 25.03 23.46 1.79
CA ILE A 51 24.50 23.12 0.47
C ILE A 51 23.02 23.49 0.51
N LYS A 52 22.65 24.64 -0.06
CA LYS A 52 21.26 24.95 -0.37
C LYS A 52 20.78 23.85 -1.32
N ARG A 53 19.98 22.89 -0.80
CA ARG A 53 19.25 21.95 -1.65
C ARG A 53 18.34 22.80 -2.55
N VAL A 54 18.63 22.84 -3.83
CA VAL A 54 17.71 23.34 -4.83
C VAL A 54 16.53 22.40 -4.82
N SER A 55 15.39 22.85 -4.30
CA SER A 55 14.15 22.10 -4.38
C SER A 55 13.73 22.09 -5.86
N VAL A 56 13.90 20.94 -6.51
CA VAL A 56 13.27 20.71 -7.82
C VAL A 56 11.77 20.77 -7.58
N PRO A 57 11.01 21.60 -8.32
CA PRO A 57 9.56 21.64 -8.15
C PRO A 57 9.01 20.23 -8.41
N SER A 58 8.36 19.64 -7.38
CA SER A 58 7.73 18.35 -7.51
C SER A 58 6.62 18.47 -8.56
N ARG A 59 6.62 17.58 -9.55
CA ARG A 59 5.47 17.45 -10.46
C ARG A 59 4.21 17.27 -9.60
N PRO A 60 3.10 17.96 -9.93
CA PRO A 60 1.85 17.75 -9.24
C PRO A 60 1.49 16.24 -9.31
N PRO A 61 0.98 15.66 -8.23
CA PRO A 61 0.57 14.27 -8.23
C PRO A 61 -0.46 14.04 -9.35
N ARG A 62 -0.38 12.89 -10.01
CA ARG A 62 -1.38 12.50 -11.01
C ARG A 62 -2.74 12.37 -10.34
N PRO A 63 -3.83 12.88 -10.96
CA PRO A 63 -5.16 12.71 -10.41
C PRO A 63 -5.54 11.22 -10.37
N SER A 64 -6.27 10.82 -9.32
CA SER A 64 -6.85 9.48 -9.19
C SER A 64 -7.99 9.27 -10.20
N TYR A 65 -8.41 8.04 -10.40
CA TYR A 65 -9.56 7.75 -11.27
C TYR A 65 -10.86 8.34 -10.70
N GLY A 66 -11.05 8.36 -9.39
CA GLY A 66 -12.20 9.02 -8.79
C GLY A 66 -12.20 10.53 -8.98
N GLN A 67 -11.03 11.18 -8.95
CA GLN A 67 -10.90 12.61 -9.30
C GLN A 67 -11.24 12.84 -10.77
N LEU A 68 -10.72 12.02 -11.68
CA LEU A 68 -11.04 12.11 -13.11
C LEU A 68 -12.51 11.89 -13.40
N ALA A 69 -13.17 11.01 -12.64
CA ALA A 69 -14.60 10.74 -12.74
C ALA A 69 -15.48 11.78 -12.01
N GLY A 70 -14.89 12.80 -11.37
CA GLY A 70 -15.63 13.85 -10.68
C GLY A 70 -16.30 13.41 -9.37
N LEU A 71 -15.95 12.24 -8.81
CA LEU A 71 -16.60 11.67 -7.63
C LEU A 71 -16.38 12.50 -6.35
N HIS A 72 -15.36 13.35 -6.32
CA HIS A 72 -15.09 14.26 -5.20
C HIS A 72 -16.06 15.43 -5.07
N HIS A 73 -16.91 15.67 -6.08
CA HIS A 73 -17.87 16.79 -6.05
C HIS A 73 -19.12 16.47 -5.21
N LEU A 74 -19.38 15.19 -4.92
CA LEU A 74 -20.51 14.83 -4.07
C LEU A 74 -20.20 15.18 -2.61
N SER A 75 -21.01 16.10 -2.04
CA SER A 75 -20.96 16.44 -0.63
C SER A 75 -21.70 15.39 0.21
N ASP A 76 -21.30 15.26 1.46
CA ASP A 76 -21.95 14.43 2.48
C ASP A 76 -21.96 15.15 3.83
N ASP A 77 -22.86 14.75 4.73
CA ASP A 77 -23.07 15.41 6.03
C ASP A 77 -21.86 15.31 6.96
N LEU A 78 -20.96 14.37 6.71
CA LEU A 78 -19.75 14.15 7.51
C LEU A 78 -18.52 14.85 6.93
N SER A 79 -18.66 15.53 5.78
CA SER A 79 -17.56 16.20 5.07
C SER A 79 -16.36 15.27 4.82
N LEU A 80 -16.63 14.03 4.41
CA LEU A 80 -15.63 13.01 4.13
C LEU A 80 -14.71 13.41 2.98
N LYS A 81 -13.44 13.11 3.11
CA LYS A 81 -12.41 13.35 2.08
C LYS A 81 -12.26 12.18 1.11
N SER A 82 -12.86 11.05 1.41
CA SER A 82 -13.00 9.92 0.50
C SER A 82 -14.06 10.22 -0.53
N SER A 83 -13.77 10.00 -1.82
CA SER A 83 -14.76 10.17 -2.89
C SER A 83 -15.80 9.06 -2.87
N VAL A 84 -15.46 7.91 -2.32
CA VAL A 84 -16.35 6.78 -2.09
C VAL A 84 -16.31 6.41 -0.60
N ALA A 85 -17.48 6.26 0.00
CA ALA A 85 -17.61 5.78 1.38
C ALA A 85 -18.84 4.88 1.52
N TYR A 86 -18.67 3.76 2.22
CA TYR A 86 -19.78 2.86 2.52
C TYR A 86 -19.62 2.31 3.93
N VAL A 87 -20.68 2.43 4.73
CA VAL A 87 -20.72 1.91 6.11
C VAL A 87 -21.97 1.10 6.29
N ILE A 88 -21.81 -0.15 6.69
CA ILE A 88 -22.89 -1.11 6.90
C ILE A 88 -22.70 -1.82 8.24
N ASP A 89 -23.79 -2.04 8.94
CA ASP A 89 -23.83 -2.92 10.11
C ASP A 89 -23.75 -4.38 9.64
N GLN A 90 -22.75 -5.09 10.14
CA GLN A 90 -22.47 -6.47 9.72
C GLN A 90 -23.56 -7.45 10.15
N ASP A 91 -24.21 -7.19 11.29
CA ASP A 91 -25.17 -8.11 11.91
C ASP A 91 -26.58 -7.89 11.36
N THR A 92 -26.97 -6.62 11.16
CA THR A 92 -28.33 -6.24 10.73
C THR A 92 -28.43 -5.96 9.23
N HIS A 93 -27.30 -5.78 8.55
CA HIS A 93 -27.21 -5.34 7.16
C HIS A 93 -27.80 -3.94 6.90
N GLU A 94 -27.99 -3.14 7.95
CA GLU A 94 -28.41 -1.75 7.83
C GLU A 94 -27.27 -0.92 7.21
N VAL A 95 -27.57 -0.20 6.13
CA VAL A 95 -26.63 0.74 5.51
C VAL A 95 -26.74 2.08 6.25
N LEU A 96 -25.68 2.44 6.98
CA LEU A 96 -25.63 3.67 7.75
C LEU A 96 -25.17 4.86 6.89
N LEU A 97 -24.26 4.61 5.95
CA LEU A 97 -23.69 5.65 5.07
C LEU A 97 -23.40 5.07 3.70
N SER A 98 -23.81 5.79 2.66
CA SER A 98 -23.53 5.46 1.27
C SER A 98 -23.17 6.73 0.49
N LYS A 99 -21.97 6.75 -0.09
CA LYS A 99 -21.47 7.82 -0.96
C LYS A 99 -20.75 7.16 -2.13
N ASN A 100 -21.30 7.28 -3.36
CA ASN A 100 -20.74 6.70 -4.58
C ASN A 100 -20.40 5.19 -4.46
N ASP A 101 -21.15 4.44 -3.68
CA ASP A 101 -20.85 3.07 -3.23
C ASP A 101 -20.75 2.03 -4.36
N GLN A 102 -21.33 2.34 -5.54
CA GLN A 102 -21.29 1.51 -6.74
C GLN A 102 -20.17 1.91 -7.73
N ALA A 103 -19.43 2.97 -7.43
CA ALA A 103 -18.31 3.38 -8.29
C ALA A 103 -17.21 2.32 -8.30
N VAL A 104 -16.88 1.82 -9.49
CA VAL A 104 -15.81 0.84 -9.68
C VAL A 104 -14.49 1.59 -9.83
N LEU A 105 -13.59 1.41 -8.87
CA LEU A 105 -12.30 2.10 -8.80
C LEU A 105 -11.16 1.11 -8.58
N PRO A 106 -9.92 1.48 -8.93
CA PRO A 106 -8.74 0.74 -8.49
C PRO A 106 -8.70 0.70 -6.96
N ILE A 107 -8.39 -0.48 -6.41
CA ILE A 107 -8.47 -0.72 -4.95
C ILE A 107 -7.10 -0.82 -4.27
N ALA A 108 -6.05 -0.73 -5.05
CA ALA A 108 -4.68 -0.86 -4.54
C ALA A 108 -4.51 -2.10 -3.64
N SER A 109 -3.73 -2.01 -2.58
CA SER A 109 -3.42 -3.12 -1.69
C SER A 109 -4.60 -3.67 -0.86
N ILE A 110 -5.83 -3.17 -1.04
CA ILE A 110 -7.03 -3.86 -0.52
C ILE A 110 -7.12 -5.26 -1.14
N THR A 111 -6.66 -5.43 -2.36
CA THR A 111 -6.46 -6.71 -3.07
C THR A 111 -5.88 -7.81 -2.18
N LYS A 112 -4.96 -7.46 -1.26
CA LYS A 112 -4.29 -8.43 -0.39
C LYS A 112 -5.21 -9.15 0.61
N LEU A 113 -6.42 -8.63 0.86
CA LEU A 113 -7.43 -9.38 1.61
C LEU A 113 -7.90 -10.61 0.82
N MET A 114 -8.18 -10.45 -0.47
CA MET A 114 -8.52 -11.58 -1.34
C MET A 114 -7.32 -12.53 -1.46
N THR A 115 -6.11 -12.02 -1.58
CA THR A 115 -4.88 -12.84 -1.59
C THR A 115 -4.78 -13.69 -0.33
N GLY A 116 -5.00 -13.11 0.83
CA GLY A 116 -5.01 -13.83 2.11
C GLY A 116 -6.11 -14.88 2.18
N LEU A 117 -7.30 -14.54 1.71
CA LEU A 117 -8.44 -15.43 1.70
C LEU A 117 -8.18 -16.68 0.84
N ILE A 118 -7.61 -16.50 -0.37
CA ILE A 118 -7.25 -17.64 -1.23
C ILE A 118 -6.20 -18.53 -0.57
N VAL A 119 -5.18 -17.96 0.09
CA VAL A 119 -4.16 -18.74 0.81
C VAL A 119 -4.80 -19.58 1.95
N SER A 120 -5.65 -18.94 2.74
CA SER A 120 -6.27 -19.58 3.91
C SER A 120 -7.29 -20.65 3.50
N GLU A 121 -8.24 -20.34 2.62
CA GLU A 121 -9.30 -21.27 2.21
C GLU A 121 -8.77 -22.49 1.47
N ASN A 122 -7.67 -22.36 0.72
CA ASN A 122 -7.02 -23.52 0.09
C ASN A 122 -6.13 -24.31 1.05
N LYS A 123 -6.12 -23.95 2.34
CA LYS A 123 -5.37 -24.63 3.41
C LYS A 123 -3.91 -24.90 3.05
N LEU A 124 -3.29 -23.90 2.40
CA LEU A 124 -1.90 -24.00 2.00
C LEU A 124 -1.01 -24.10 3.24
N ASP A 125 0.01 -24.96 3.17
CA ASP A 125 0.96 -25.15 4.27
C ASP A 125 1.65 -23.82 4.61
N LEU A 126 1.32 -23.27 5.78
CA LEU A 126 1.86 -22.01 6.28
C LEU A 126 3.33 -22.13 6.72
N SER A 127 3.81 -23.34 6.99
CA SER A 127 5.20 -23.61 7.35
C SER A 127 6.13 -23.72 6.15
N GLN A 128 5.58 -23.84 4.94
CA GLN A 128 6.35 -23.98 3.70
C GLN A 128 7.29 -22.78 3.51
N PRO A 129 8.62 -23.00 3.39
CA PRO A 129 9.56 -21.93 3.09
C PRO A 129 9.40 -21.45 1.64
N ILE A 130 9.36 -20.12 1.45
CA ILE A 130 9.25 -19.47 0.15
C ILE A 130 10.37 -18.44 0.04
N THR A 131 11.14 -18.52 -1.06
CA THR A 131 12.19 -17.57 -1.36
C THR A 131 11.67 -16.47 -2.29
N ILE A 132 11.94 -15.22 -1.92
CA ILE A 132 11.70 -14.04 -2.79
C ILE A 132 12.65 -14.10 -3.97
N THR A 133 12.11 -14.03 -5.17
CA THR A 133 12.86 -14.06 -6.43
C THR A 133 12.79 -12.72 -7.16
N ASP A 134 13.50 -12.60 -8.28
CA ASP A 134 13.42 -11.42 -9.15
C ASP A 134 12.02 -11.22 -9.72
N ASP A 135 11.24 -12.30 -9.91
CA ASP A 135 9.84 -12.22 -10.34
C ASP A 135 8.95 -11.45 -9.35
N ASP A 136 9.33 -11.40 -8.06
CA ASP A 136 8.59 -10.71 -7.02
C ASP A 136 8.92 -9.21 -6.95
N VAL A 137 9.84 -8.73 -7.78
CA VAL A 137 10.22 -7.31 -7.85
C VAL A 137 9.18 -6.54 -8.65
N ASP A 138 8.67 -5.46 -8.04
CA ASP A 138 7.70 -4.58 -8.69
C ASP A 138 8.34 -3.81 -9.86
N MET A 139 7.99 -4.19 -11.08
CA MET A 139 8.41 -3.52 -12.31
C MET A 139 7.35 -2.53 -12.84
N GLU A 140 6.15 -2.48 -12.24
CA GLU A 140 5.05 -1.62 -12.69
C GLU A 140 5.09 -0.23 -12.06
N LYS A 141 5.28 -0.17 -10.75
CA LYS A 141 5.26 1.08 -9.96
C LYS A 141 6.61 1.42 -9.34
N GLY A 142 7.55 0.49 -9.36
CA GLY A 142 8.86 0.66 -8.71
C GLY A 142 8.76 0.80 -7.19
N SER A 143 7.78 0.16 -6.56
CA SER A 143 7.62 0.19 -5.11
C SER A 143 8.81 -0.47 -4.43
N SER A 144 9.30 0.15 -3.35
CA SER A 144 10.37 -0.42 -2.55
C SER A 144 9.85 -1.50 -1.60
N SER A 145 10.66 -2.53 -1.34
CA SER A 145 10.42 -3.53 -0.31
C SER A 145 11.68 -3.77 0.51
N ARG A 146 11.51 -4.10 1.77
CA ARG A 146 12.63 -4.52 2.64
C ARG A 146 12.97 -6.00 2.50
N LEU A 147 12.07 -6.80 1.93
CA LEU A 147 12.34 -8.19 1.57
C LEU A 147 13.19 -8.22 0.29
N ARG A 148 14.47 -8.51 0.43
CA ARG A 148 15.41 -8.58 -0.71
C ARG A 148 15.23 -9.91 -1.45
N VAL A 149 15.55 -9.93 -2.75
CA VAL A 149 15.73 -11.17 -3.51
C VAL A 149 16.70 -12.09 -2.76
N GLY A 150 16.39 -13.37 -2.68
CA GLY A 150 17.08 -14.36 -1.88
C GLY A 150 16.62 -14.47 -0.42
N THR A 151 15.73 -13.59 0.07
CA THR A 151 15.11 -13.74 1.39
C THR A 151 14.15 -14.92 1.39
N THR A 152 14.31 -15.83 2.34
CA THR A 152 13.40 -16.97 2.53
C THR A 152 12.64 -16.79 3.84
N LEU A 153 11.32 -16.86 3.76
CA LEU A 153 10.39 -16.81 4.89
C LEU A 153 9.36 -17.92 4.73
N THR A 154 8.66 -18.29 5.78
CA THR A 154 7.53 -19.18 5.69
C THR A 154 6.34 -18.52 4.97
N ARG A 155 5.46 -19.32 4.37
CA ARG A 155 4.21 -18.82 3.76
C ARG A 155 3.40 -18.01 4.76
N GLY A 156 3.33 -18.44 6.02
CA GLY A 156 2.63 -17.73 7.10
C GLY A 156 3.24 -16.37 7.39
N GLU A 157 4.57 -16.26 7.49
CA GLU A 157 5.26 -14.97 7.66
C GLU A 157 5.01 -14.04 6.47
N LEU A 158 5.09 -14.54 5.24
CA LEU A 158 4.78 -13.73 4.05
C LEU A 158 3.34 -13.26 4.05
N LEU A 159 2.37 -14.11 4.43
CA LEU A 159 0.98 -13.73 4.55
C LEU A 159 0.78 -12.65 5.62
N HIS A 160 1.41 -12.82 6.77
CA HIS A 160 1.36 -11.82 7.85
C HIS A 160 1.90 -10.45 7.38
N LEU A 161 3.05 -10.44 6.72
CA LEU A 161 3.64 -9.21 6.20
C LEU A 161 2.79 -8.57 5.07
N ALA A 162 2.16 -9.37 4.22
CA ALA A 162 1.27 -8.88 3.17
C ALA A 162 0.02 -8.20 3.75
N LEU A 163 -0.58 -8.75 4.80
CA LEU A 163 -1.79 -8.22 5.42
C LEU A 163 -1.51 -7.02 6.33
N MET A 164 -0.56 -7.14 7.25
CA MET A 164 -0.24 -6.11 8.24
C MET A 164 0.55 -4.94 7.64
N ALA A 165 1.69 -5.25 7.01
CA ALA A 165 2.66 -4.27 6.52
C ALA A 165 2.46 -3.91 5.04
N SER A 166 1.53 -4.61 4.36
CA SER A 166 1.25 -4.40 2.94
C SER A 166 2.45 -4.70 2.02
N GLU A 167 3.31 -5.66 2.38
CA GLU A 167 4.48 -6.03 1.60
C GLU A 167 4.07 -6.63 0.24
N ASN A 168 4.52 -5.96 -0.85
CA ASN A 168 4.16 -6.35 -2.21
C ASN A 168 4.86 -7.63 -2.65
N ARG A 169 6.17 -7.76 -2.36
CA ARG A 169 6.93 -8.97 -2.70
C ARG A 169 6.38 -10.20 -1.99
N ALA A 170 5.94 -10.04 -0.75
CA ALA A 170 5.29 -11.12 -0.01
C ALA A 170 3.99 -11.56 -0.69
N ALA A 171 3.10 -10.63 -1.04
CA ALA A 171 1.85 -10.94 -1.71
C ALA A 171 2.06 -11.58 -3.09
N HIS A 172 3.05 -11.09 -3.87
CA HIS A 172 3.38 -11.67 -5.17
C HIS A 172 3.92 -13.10 -5.02
N ALA A 173 4.86 -13.33 -4.10
CA ALA A 173 5.42 -14.65 -3.84
C ALA A 173 4.36 -15.68 -3.42
N LEU A 174 3.35 -15.26 -2.62
CA LEU A 174 2.21 -16.11 -2.27
C LEU A 174 1.43 -16.58 -3.51
N GLY A 175 1.15 -15.67 -4.45
CA GLY A 175 0.47 -16.01 -5.69
C GLY A 175 1.35 -16.84 -6.62
N ARG A 176 2.62 -16.46 -6.80
CA ARG A 176 3.58 -17.15 -7.66
C ARG A 176 3.80 -18.60 -7.23
N THR A 177 3.83 -18.86 -5.92
CA THR A 177 4.05 -20.20 -5.36
C THR A 177 2.75 -20.98 -5.09
N PHE A 178 1.64 -20.54 -5.70
CA PHE A 178 0.39 -21.31 -5.60
C PHE A 178 0.55 -22.65 -6.31
N PRO A 179 0.06 -23.76 -5.73
CA PRO A 179 0.12 -25.07 -6.37
C PRO A 179 -0.58 -25.09 -7.74
N GLU A 180 -0.15 -25.97 -8.62
CA GLU A 180 -0.84 -26.32 -9.87
C GLU A 180 -1.13 -25.13 -10.80
N GLY A 181 -0.10 -24.36 -11.16
CA GLY A 181 -0.23 -23.29 -12.15
C GLY A 181 0.19 -21.91 -11.68
N GLY A 182 0.64 -21.79 -10.42
CA GLY A 182 1.28 -20.58 -9.91
C GLY A 182 0.39 -19.35 -9.99
N LEU A 183 0.98 -18.22 -10.42
CA LEU A 183 0.33 -16.91 -10.42
C LEU A 183 -0.96 -16.88 -11.25
N ALA A 184 -1.00 -17.53 -12.41
CA ALA A 184 -2.18 -17.53 -13.28
C ALA A 184 -3.38 -18.20 -12.61
N THR A 185 -3.18 -19.39 -12.05
CA THR A 185 -4.22 -20.10 -11.31
C THR A 185 -4.63 -19.35 -10.06
N PHE A 186 -3.68 -18.71 -9.35
CA PHE A 186 -3.99 -17.90 -8.18
C PHE A 186 -4.94 -16.74 -8.52
N VAL A 187 -4.66 -15.99 -9.58
CA VAL A 187 -5.52 -14.88 -10.06
C VAL A 187 -6.89 -15.39 -10.51
N GLN A 188 -6.92 -16.53 -11.19
CA GLN A 188 -8.19 -17.18 -11.54
C GLN A 188 -9.01 -17.48 -10.28
N LYS A 189 -8.40 -18.07 -9.23
CA LYS A 189 -9.05 -18.34 -7.94
C LYS A 189 -9.58 -17.08 -7.27
N MET A 190 -8.84 -15.96 -7.32
CA MET A 190 -9.30 -14.67 -6.79
C MET A 190 -10.60 -14.21 -7.48
N ASN A 191 -10.66 -14.32 -8.81
CA ASN A 191 -11.86 -13.93 -9.57
C ASN A 191 -13.01 -14.92 -9.38
N GLU A 192 -12.75 -16.23 -9.34
CA GLU A 192 -13.76 -17.25 -9.00
C GLU A 192 -14.37 -16.99 -7.61
N LYS A 193 -13.54 -16.66 -6.61
CA LYS A 193 -14.01 -16.31 -5.27
C LYS A 193 -14.86 -15.03 -5.28
N ALA A 194 -14.45 -14.00 -6.01
CA ALA A 194 -15.25 -12.79 -6.16
C ALA A 194 -16.65 -13.10 -6.70
N LEU A 195 -16.75 -13.93 -7.75
CA LEU A 195 -18.03 -14.37 -8.31
C LEU A 195 -18.85 -15.18 -7.29
N GLN A 196 -18.22 -16.12 -6.57
CA GLN A 196 -18.89 -16.92 -5.53
C GLN A 196 -19.48 -16.06 -4.42
N LEU A 197 -18.80 -14.95 -4.06
CA LEU A 197 -19.27 -13.99 -3.07
C LEU A 197 -20.30 -12.98 -3.61
N GLY A 198 -20.61 -13.04 -4.92
CA GLY A 198 -21.54 -12.11 -5.56
C GLY A 198 -20.94 -10.72 -5.82
N MET A 199 -19.63 -10.58 -5.80
CA MET A 199 -18.88 -9.34 -6.04
C MET A 199 -18.80 -9.06 -7.55
N LYS A 200 -19.89 -8.56 -8.13
CA LYS A 200 -20.06 -8.42 -9.59
C LYS A 200 -19.24 -7.28 -10.21
N ASP A 201 -18.87 -6.29 -9.40
CA ASP A 201 -18.10 -5.12 -9.82
C ASP A 201 -16.61 -5.29 -9.57
N THR A 202 -16.18 -6.51 -9.22
CA THR A 202 -14.81 -6.80 -8.80
C THR A 202 -14.05 -7.61 -9.84
N SER A 203 -12.83 -7.17 -10.13
CA SER A 203 -11.88 -7.92 -10.97
C SER A 203 -10.48 -7.86 -10.37
N TYR A 204 -9.79 -8.99 -10.41
CA TYR A 204 -8.40 -9.13 -9.98
C TYR A 204 -7.50 -9.47 -11.18
N TYR A 205 -6.39 -8.77 -11.28
CA TYR A 205 -5.38 -8.95 -12.32
C TYR A 205 -4.09 -9.55 -11.75
N GLU A 206 -3.78 -9.24 -10.47
CA GLU A 206 -2.60 -9.73 -9.77
C GLU A 206 -2.80 -9.67 -8.23
N PRO A 207 -1.96 -10.34 -7.40
CA PRO A 207 -2.24 -10.51 -5.96
C PRO A 207 -1.83 -9.33 -5.08
N THR A 208 -1.18 -8.27 -5.61
CA THR A 208 -0.60 -7.20 -4.78
C THR A 208 -1.45 -5.94 -4.70
N GLY A 209 -2.20 -5.63 -5.76
CA GLY A 209 -2.93 -4.37 -5.95
C GLY A 209 -2.05 -3.23 -6.48
N LEU A 210 -0.92 -3.51 -7.08
CA LEU A 210 -0.10 -2.53 -7.78
C LEU A 210 -0.72 -2.15 -9.12
N SER A 211 -1.35 -3.11 -9.78
CA SER A 211 -2.06 -2.85 -11.02
C SER A 211 -3.38 -2.11 -10.78
N SER A 212 -3.60 -1.02 -11.53
CA SER A 212 -4.86 -0.29 -11.53
C SER A 212 -6.03 -1.09 -12.13
N LYS A 213 -5.75 -2.27 -12.70
CA LYS A 213 -6.75 -3.22 -13.18
C LYS A 213 -7.40 -4.04 -12.06
N ASN A 214 -6.82 -4.07 -10.85
CA ASN A 214 -7.50 -4.58 -9.67
C ASN A 214 -8.54 -3.55 -9.23
N GLN A 215 -9.79 -3.82 -9.51
CA GLN A 215 -10.90 -2.89 -9.35
C GLN A 215 -12.05 -3.51 -8.56
N SER A 216 -12.81 -2.67 -7.85
CA SER A 216 -13.99 -3.09 -7.10
C SER A 216 -14.87 -1.90 -6.77
N SER A 217 -16.11 -2.16 -6.38
CA SER A 217 -17.02 -1.19 -5.74
C SER A 217 -16.92 -1.27 -4.21
N ALA A 218 -17.39 -0.23 -3.52
CA ALA A 218 -17.39 -0.25 -2.05
C ALA A 218 -18.34 -1.32 -1.48
N LYS A 219 -19.43 -1.61 -2.16
CA LYS A 219 -20.37 -2.69 -1.79
C LYS A 219 -19.70 -4.06 -1.85
N ASP A 220 -19.02 -4.34 -2.95
CA ASP A 220 -18.30 -5.62 -3.11
C ASP A 220 -17.19 -5.77 -2.08
N LEU A 221 -16.46 -4.68 -1.79
CA LEU A 221 -15.45 -4.70 -0.75
C LEU A 221 -16.03 -4.91 0.65
N ALA A 222 -17.22 -4.39 0.94
CA ALA A 222 -17.89 -4.68 2.20
C ALA A 222 -18.24 -6.16 2.32
N THR A 223 -18.69 -6.79 1.22
CA THR A 223 -18.93 -8.23 1.15
C THR A 223 -17.62 -9.01 1.41
N LEU A 224 -16.51 -8.63 0.76
CA LEU A 224 -15.20 -9.25 0.98
C LEU A 224 -14.78 -9.15 2.46
N VAL A 225 -14.90 -7.96 3.06
CA VAL A 225 -14.53 -7.73 4.47
C VAL A 225 -15.37 -8.58 5.41
N GLY A 226 -16.69 -8.65 5.20
CA GLY A 226 -17.61 -9.48 5.99
C GLY A 226 -17.25 -10.96 5.93
N HIS A 227 -16.89 -11.47 4.74
CA HIS A 227 -16.47 -12.84 4.56
C HIS A 227 -15.08 -13.11 5.17
N ALA A 228 -14.09 -12.27 4.87
CA ALA A 228 -12.74 -12.39 5.40
C ALA A 228 -12.68 -12.27 6.94
N TYR A 229 -13.62 -11.55 7.55
CA TYR A 229 -13.73 -11.44 9.00
C TYR A 229 -14.08 -12.77 9.68
N GLN A 230 -14.67 -13.73 8.98
CA GLN A 230 -14.94 -15.08 9.54
C GLN A 230 -13.64 -15.88 9.73
N ASP A 231 -12.58 -15.53 9.04
CA ASP A 231 -11.28 -16.19 9.12
C ASP A 231 -10.44 -15.61 10.27
N SER A 232 -10.14 -16.42 11.29
CA SER A 232 -9.37 -16.00 12.46
C SER A 232 -7.93 -15.62 12.11
N LEU A 233 -7.33 -16.30 11.13
CA LEU A 233 -5.96 -16.01 10.69
C LEU A 233 -5.87 -14.62 10.02
N LEU A 234 -6.84 -14.30 9.16
CA LEU A 234 -6.90 -12.99 8.51
C LEU A 234 -7.14 -11.87 9.52
N ARG A 235 -8.01 -12.10 10.52
CA ARG A 235 -8.21 -11.14 11.60
C ARG A 235 -6.92 -10.88 12.36
N GLU A 236 -6.28 -11.94 12.86
CA GLU A 236 -5.03 -11.85 13.63
C GLU A 236 -3.95 -11.11 12.85
N TYR A 237 -3.68 -11.54 11.61
CA TYR A 237 -2.59 -10.99 10.82
C TYR A 237 -2.85 -9.55 10.38
N SER A 238 -4.07 -9.21 9.99
CA SER A 238 -4.39 -7.85 9.55
C SER A 238 -4.39 -6.82 10.69
N THR A 239 -4.67 -7.25 11.94
CA THR A 239 -4.76 -6.36 13.09
C THR A 239 -3.52 -6.35 13.98
N SER A 240 -2.48 -7.09 13.63
CA SER A 240 -1.19 -7.04 14.33
C SER A 240 -0.56 -5.66 14.25
N ALA A 241 -0.11 -5.13 15.39
CA ALA A 241 0.54 -3.81 15.45
C ALA A 241 1.95 -3.81 14.87
N SER A 242 2.67 -4.93 15.05
CA SER A 242 4.02 -5.17 14.54
C SER A 242 4.30 -6.66 14.49
N HIS A 243 5.22 -7.05 13.62
CA HIS A 243 5.73 -8.42 13.51
C HIS A 243 7.20 -8.40 13.14
N SER A 244 7.98 -9.32 13.72
CA SER A 244 9.42 -9.44 13.45
C SER A 244 9.69 -10.79 12.81
N VAL A 245 10.48 -10.80 11.75
CA VAL A 245 10.89 -12.00 11.02
C VAL A 245 12.41 -12.12 11.01
N GLU A 246 12.92 -13.33 10.99
CA GLU A 246 14.34 -13.61 10.87
C GLU A 246 14.73 -13.72 9.39
N VAL A 247 15.71 -12.91 8.96
CA VAL A 247 16.24 -12.92 7.60
C VAL A 247 17.74 -13.17 7.67
N GLY A 248 18.16 -14.43 7.50
CA GLY A 248 19.53 -14.84 7.74
C GLY A 248 19.92 -14.60 9.21
N SER A 249 20.96 -13.80 9.45
CA SER A 249 21.40 -13.46 10.82
C SER A 249 20.75 -12.18 11.39
N ARG A 250 19.74 -11.62 10.73
CA ARG A 250 19.12 -10.33 11.13
C ARG A 250 17.66 -10.50 11.44
N VAL A 251 17.21 -9.84 12.52
CA VAL A 251 15.78 -9.66 12.82
C VAL A 251 15.28 -8.38 12.16
N MET A 252 14.22 -8.48 11.39
CA MET A 252 13.57 -7.34 10.72
C MET A 252 12.17 -7.13 11.28
N SER A 253 11.93 -5.96 11.89
CA SER A 253 10.61 -5.60 12.44
C SER A 253 9.79 -4.83 11.41
N PHE A 254 8.55 -5.25 11.22
CA PHE A 254 7.54 -4.61 10.37
C PHE A 254 6.42 -4.05 11.23
N HIS A 255 5.70 -3.06 10.73
CA HIS A 255 4.62 -2.40 11.46
C HIS A 255 3.38 -2.26 10.59
N THR A 256 2.24 -2.22 11.23
CA THR A 256 0.96 -1.98 10.57
C THR A 256 0.96 -0.66 9.79
N THR A 257 0.32 -0.67 8.65
CA THR A 257 0.10 0.52 7.82
C THR A 257 -1.10 1.36 8.29
N ASN A 258 -1.97 0.78 9.14
CA ASN A 258 -3.12 1.46 9.74
C ASN A 258 -2.82 1.82 11.20
N ARG A 259 -2.56 3.09 11.48
CA ARG A 259 -2.26 3.52 12.84
C ARG A 259 -3.42 3.38 13.84
N LEU A 260 -4.67 3.22 13.38
CA LEU A 260 -5.83 2.98 14.25
C LEU A 260 -5.71 1.66 15.01
N VAL A 261 -5.01 0.66 14.45
CA VAL A 261 -4.72 -0.62 15.14
C VAL A 261 -3.99 -0.42 16.48
N LYS A 262 -3.21 0.66 16.60
CA LYS A 262 -2.47 0.98 17.84
C LYS A 262 -3.24 1.92 18.77
N ASN A 263 -4.42 2.37 18.36
CA ASN A 263 -5.23 3.28 19.16
C ASN A 263 -6.16 2.45 20.08
N PRO A 264 -6.00 2.54 21.42
CA PRO A 264 -6.78 1.73 22.37
C PRO A 264 -8.28 2.01 22.33
N ASN A 265 -8.69 3.13 21.72
CA ASN A 265 -10.09 3.47 21.56
C ASN A 265 -10.76 2.75 20.38
N TRP A 266 -10.05 1.92 19.65
CA TRP A 266 -10.56 1.17 18.52
C TRP A 266 -10.51 -0.33 18.77
N GLU A 267 -11.63 -0.99 18.58
CA GLU A 267 -11.76 -2.45 18.55
C GLU A 267 -11.90 -2.90 17.11
N ILE A 268 -10.75 -3.12 16.45
CA ILE A 268 -10.68 -3.47 15.03
C ILE A 268 -10.54 -4.98 14.89
N GLY A 269 -11.49 -5.59 14.18
CA GLY A 269 -11.48 -7.04 13.95
C GLY A 269 -10.80 -7.46 12.64
N LEU A 270 -10.80 -6.57 11.63
CA LEU A 270 -10.11 -6.79 10.35
C LEU A 270 -9.82 -5.43 9.70
N GLN A 271 -8.72 -5.32 8.96
CA GLN A 271 -8.43 -4.09 8.22
C GLN A 271 -7.47 -4.30 7.05
N LYS A 272 -7.52 -3.38 6.08
CA LYS A 272 -6.48 -3.25 5.07
C LYS A 272 -6.44 -1.83 4.52
N THR A 273 -5.23 -1.30 4.35
CA THR A 273 -4.99 -0.03 3.66
C THR A 273 -4.50 -0.26 2.24
N GLY A 274 -4.76 0.70 1.35
CA GLY A 274 -4.25 0.70 -0.02
C GLY A 274 -3.81 2.09 -0.47
N TYR A 275 -2.87 2.13 -1.40
CA TYR A 275 -2.48 3.33 -2.13
C TYR A 275 -1.71 2.99 -3.41
N ILE A 276 -2.20 3.48 -4.52
CA ILE A 276 -1.49 3.79 -5.75
C ILE A 276 -2.03 5.13 -6.26
N SER A 277 -1.33 5.80 -7.17
CA SER A 277 -1.78 7.10 -7.68
C SER A 277 -3.19 7.06 -8.28
N GLU A 278 -3.51 5.99 -8.98
CA GLU A 278 -4.81 5.79 -9.66
C GLU A 278 -5.95 5.52 -8.69
N ALA A 279 -5.67 4.88 -7.54
CA ALA A 279 -6.66 4.54 -6.52
C ALA A 279 -6.87 5.62 -5.46
N GLY A 280 -5.91 6.55 -5.32
CA GLY A 280 -5.88 7.42 -4.14
C GLY A 280 -5.64 6.62 -2.85
N GLN A 281 -5.97 7.21 -1.71
CA GLN A 281 -5.84 6.54 -0.40
C GLN A 281 -7.08 5.72 -0.09
N CYS A 282 -6.90 4.42 0.18
CA CYS A 282 -7.99 3.48 0.46
C CYS A 282 -7.85 2.86 1.85
N LEU A 283 -8.98 2.55 2.49
CA LEU A 283 -9.08 1.83 3.75
C LEU A 283 -10.36 0.99 3.75
N VAL A 284 -10.24 -0.28 4.11
CA VAL A 284 -11.37 -1.09 4.53
C VAL A 284 -11.15 -1.57 5.96
N MET A 285 -12.21 -1.68 6.73
CA MET A 285 -12.11 -2.03 8.13
C MET A 285 -13.42 -2.61 8.64
N GLN A 286 -13.33 -3.68 9.44
CA GLN A 286 -14.39 -4.09 10.34
C GLN A 286 -13.99 -3.67 11.76
N ALA A 287 -14.90 -3.03 12.48
CA ALA A 287 -14.67 -2.59 13.86
C ALA A 287 -15.95 -2.58 14.68
N LYS A 288 -15.81 -2.75 16.00
CA LYS A 288 -16.92 -2.56 16.93
C LYS A 288 -16.97 -1.11 17.40
N ILE A 289 -18.10 -0.45 17.12
CA ILE A 289 -18.34 0.95 17.47
C ILE A 289 -19.71 1.05 18.12
N ALA A 290 -19.74 1.61 19.32
CA ALA A 290 -21.01 1.78 20.07
C ALA A 290 -21.81 0.46 20.17
N GLY A 291 -21.13 -0.67 20.39
CA GLY A 291 -21.73 -2.00 20.50
C GLY A 291 -22.11 -2.68 19.19
N ARG A 292 -21.99 -1.99 18.04
CA ARG A 292 -22.34 -2.49 16.69
C ARG A 292 -21.08 -2.95 15.95
N HIS A 293 -21.16 -4.04 15.21
CA HIS A 293 -20.09 -4.50 14.31
C HIS A 293 -20.24 -3.83 12.95
N LEU A 294 -19.40 -2.84 12.66
CA LEU A 294 -19.50 -2.06 11.44
C LEU A 294 -18.40 -2.42 10.43
N ILE A 295 -18.80 -2.58 9.19
CA ILE A 295 -17.87 -2.63 8.05
C ILE A 295 -17.84 -1.25 7.42
N MET A 296 -16.63 -0.70 7.28
CA MET A 296 -16.37 0.61 6.70
C MET A 296 -15.43 0.49 5.51
N VAL A 297 -15.81 1.10 4.40
CA VAL A 297 -15.03 1.18 3.17
C VAL A 297 -14.86 2.64 2.80
N PHE A 298 -13.61 3.07 2.63
CA PHE A 298 -13.23 4.40 2.17
C PHE A 298 -12.28 4.25 0.98
N LEU A 299 -12.68 4.75 -0.20
CA LEU A 299 -11.84 4.71 -1.39
C LEU A 299 -11.54 6.13 -1.88
N ASP A 300 -10.39 6.25 -2.53
CA ASP A 300 -9.93 7.48 -3.16
C ASP A 300 -10.02 8.70 -2.24
N SER A 301 -9.51 8.58 -1.03
CA SER A 301 -9.47 9.69 -0.08
C SER A 301 -8.35 10.68 -0.43
N ALA A 302 -8.68 11.97 -0.40
CA ALA A 302 -7.80 13.06 -0.76
C ALA A 302 -6.78 13.36 0.34
N GLY A 303 -5.60 12.75 0.27
CA GLY A 303 -4.48 13.01 1.19
C GLY A 303 -4.12 11.83 2.09
N LYS A 304 -2.88 11.84 2.57
CA LYS A 304 -2.22 10.69 3.20
C LYS A 304 -2.94 10.14 4.45
N LEU A 305 -3.58 11.01 5.23
CA LEU A 305 -4.22 10.64 6.49
C LEU A 305 -5.74 10.81 6.46
N SER A 306 -6.31 11.30 5.38
CA SER A 306 -7.73 11.65 5.31
C SER A 306 -8.64 10.44 5.49
N ARG A 307 -8.31 9.26 4.92
CA ARG A 307 -9.06 8.01 5.15
C ARG A 307 -9.15 7.63 6.64
N ILE A 308 -8.11 7.95 7.42
CA ILE A 308 -8.08 7.72 8.87
C ILE A 308 -9.00 8.72 9.57
N ALA A 309 -8.94 10.00 9.17
CA ALA A 309 -9.84 11.02 9.70
C ALA A 309 -11.30 10.75 9.31
N ASP A 310 -11.56 10.18 8.14
CA ASP A 310 -12.90 9.77 7.72
C ASP A 310 -13.45 8.66 8.61
N ALA A 311 -12.63 7.65 8.94
CA ALA A 311 -13.01 6.61 9.90
C ALA A 311 -13.34 7.18 11.30
N GLU A 312 -12.54 8.16 11.78
CA GLU A 312 -12.82 8.84 13.07
C GLU A 312 -14.12 9.65 13.01
N ARG A 313 -14.43 10.34 11.89
CA ARG A 313 -15.69 11.07 11.72
C ARG A 313 -16.90 10.14 11.78
N VAL A 314 -16.82 9.00 11.06
CA VAL A 314 -17.88 7.99 11.09
C VAL A 314 -18.06 7.43 12.50
N ARG A 315 -16.97 7.11 13.19
CA ARG A 315 -17.02 6.63 14.57
C ARG A 315 -17.73 7.61 15.48
N HIS A 316 -17.31 8.89 15.51
CA HIS A 316 -17.92 9.91 16.35
C HIS A 316 -19.41 10.13 16.01
N TRP A 317 -19.75 10.06 14.72
CA TRP A 317 -21.14 10.19 14.27
C TRP A 317 -22.00 9.04 14.77
N VAL A 318 -21.55 7.79 14.68
CA VAL A 318 -22.28 6.62 15.19
C VAL A 318 -22.43 6.69 16.71
N GLU A 319 -21.35 7.03 17.44
CA GLU A 319 -21.37 7.20 18.89
C GLU A 319 -22.36 8.31 19.34
N ALA A 320 -22.47 9.41 18.58
CA ALA A 320 -23.41 10.48 18.86
C ALA A 320 -24.86 10.04 18.69
N GLN A 321 -25.18 9.30 17.63
CA GLN A 321 -26.54 8.80 17.38
C GLN A 321 -27.03 7.91 18.52
N GLN A 322 -26.18 7.07 19.09
CA GLN A 322 -26.56 6.16 20.18
C GLN A 322 -26.94 6.91 21.47
N LYS A 323 -26.30 8.05 21.75
CA LYS A 323 -26.62 8.88 22.93
C LYS A 323 -28.04 9.45 22.91
N PHE A 324 -28.64 9.60 21.73
CA PHE A 324 -30.01 10.10 21.60
C PHE A 324 -31.08 9.01 21.67
N VAL A 325 -30.70 7.73 21.54
CA VAL A 325 -31.63 6.58 21.54
C VAL A 325 -31.83 6.00 22.93
N VAL A 326 -30.90 6.21 23.88
CA VAL A 326 -31.07 5.78 25.28
C VAL A 326 -31.86 6.86 26.04
N PRO A 327 -33.11 6.63 26.45
CA PRO A 327 -33.81 7.55 27.34
C PRO A 327 -33.03 7.66 28.63
N GLN A 328 -32.76 8.88 29.09
CA GLN A 328 -32.25 9.11 30.46
C GLN A 328 -33.33 8.63 31.41
N SER A 329 -33.15 7.43 31.95
CA SER A 329 -33.94 6.89 33.07
C SER A 329 -33.46 7.46 34.38
#